data_4cb536280d81dda283010a46655c5c89
#
_entry.id   4cb536280d81dda283010a46655c5c89
#
_cell.length_a   1.000
_cell.length_b   1.000
_cell.length_c   1.000
_cell.angle_alpha   90.00
_cell.angle_beta   90.00
_cell.angle_gamma   90.00
#
_symmetry.space_group_name_H-M   'P 1'
#
loop_
_entity.id
_entity.type
_entity.pdbx_description
1 polymer ?
#
loop_
_entity_poly.entity_id
_entity_poly.type
_entity_poly.pdbx_seq_one_letter_code
_entity_poly.pdbx_strand_id
1 'polypeptide(L)'
;MYTASTAFLEALAEAGVDYLFCNFGSDHPAMIEALAEARASGQRLPRVITCPNEMVALTAAQGHAQVSGRAQAVIVHVECGTQSLAGAVHNVSKGRVPVLIFAGASPFTQFGEMKGSRNEFIQWIQDVHDQ
;
A
#
# COMPACT_ATOMS: atom_id res chain seq x y z
N MET A 1 -6.30 -18.23 7.40
CA MET A 1 -5.24 -18.12 8.46
C MET A 1 -5.08 -16.66 8.84
N TYR A 2 -5.00 -16.31 10.14
CA TYR A 2 -4.80 -14.92 10.55
C TYR A 2 -3.33 -14.51 10.36
N THR A 3 -3.10 -13.52 9.51
CA THR A 3 -1.75 -13.06 9.12
C THR A 3 -1.56 -11.57 9.44
N ALA A 4 -0.34 -11.07 9.35
CA ALA A 4 -0.06 -9.64 9.46
C ALA A 4 -0.84 -8.82 8.41
N SER A 5 -0.98 -9.35 7.18
CA SER A 5 -1.78 -8.71 6.13
C SER A 5 -3.27 -8.64 6.51
N THR A 6 -3.82 -9.71 7.10
CA THR A 6 -5.20 -9.71 7.61
C THR A 6 -5.38 -8.65 8.69
N ALA A 7 -4.50 -8.64 9.69
CA ALA A 7 -4.54 -7.65 10.78
C ALA A 7 -4.44 -6.20 10.27
N PHE A 8 -3.56 -5.95 9.31
CA PHE A 8 -3.40 -4.63 8.69
C PHE A 8 -4.68 -4.16 7.99
N LEU A 9 -5.28 -5.03 7.17
CA LEU A 9 -6.51 -4.70 6.44
C LEU A 9 -7.70 -4.49 7.37
N GLU A 10 -7.81 -5.28 8.44
CA GLU A 10 -8.83 -5.09 9.48
C GLU A 10 -8.64 -3.77 10.22
N ALA A 11 -7.41 -3.43 10.59
CA ALA A 11 -7.11 -2.15 11.24
C ALA A 11 -7.47 -0.95 10.35
N LEU A 12 -7.26 -1.04 9.05
CA LEU A 12 -7.71 0.00 8.11
C LEU A 12 -9.24 0.11 8.07
N ALA A 13 -9.94 -1.02 8.07
CA ALA A 13 -11.42 -1.02 8.11
C ALA A 13 -11.94 -0.42 9.42
N GLU A 14 -11.34 -0.77 10.56
CA GLU A 14 -11.68 -0.21 11.87
C GLU A 14 -11.40 1.28 11.96
N ALA A 15 -10.32 1.75 11.31
CA ALA A 15 -9.99 3.17 11.20
C ALA A 15 -10.94 3.95 10.27
N GLY A 16 -11.90 3.28 9.62
CA GLY A 16 -12.88 3.91 8.74
C GLY A 16 -12.38 4.20 7.33
N VAL A 17 -11.34 3.51 6.89
CA VAL A 17 -10.85 3.58 5.50
C VAL A 17 -11.84 2.85 4.61
N ASP A 18 -12.39 3.54 3.60
CA ASP A 18 -13.35 2.94 2.67
C ASP A 18 -12.68 2.27 1.48
N TYR A 19 -11.58 2.84 1.02
CA TYR A 19 -10.91 2.42 -0.21
C TYR A 19 -9.40 2.31 -0.03
N LEU A 20 -8.84 1.30 -0.72
CA LEU A 20 -7.41 1.12 -0.96
C LEU A 20 -7.14 1.49 -2.41
N PHE A 21 -6.45 2.58 -2.65
CA PHE A 21 -6.00 2.97 -3.98
C PHE A 21 -4.64 2.32 -4.22
N CYS A 22 -4.60 1.32 -5.10
CA CYS A 22 -3.46 0.41 -5.16
C CYS A 22 -2.86 0.29 -6.56
N ASN A 23 -1.54 0.25 -6.62
CA ASN A 23 -0.80 -0.35 -7.71
C ASN A 23 0.02 -1.52 -7.14
N PHE A 24 -0.56 -2.72 -7.18
CA PHE A 24 0.06 -3.90 -6.58
C PHE A 24 1.24 -4.41 -7.39
N GLY A 25 2.25 -4.90 -6.70
CA GLY A 25 3.41 -5.55 -7.27
C GLY A 25 3.71 -6.89 -6.61
N SER A 26 4.86 -7.45 -6.94
CA SER A 26 5.30 -8.77 -6.46
C SER A 26 5.63 -8.84 -4.97
N ASP A 27 5.58 -7.72 -4.27
CA ASP A 27 5.73 -7.59 -2.82
C ASP A 27 4.39 -7.69 -2.06
N HIS A 28 3.25 -7.79 -2.77
CA HIS A 28 1.92 -7.81 -2.16
C HIS A 28 1.13 -9.12 -2.20
N PRO A 29 1.67 -10.31 -2.54
CA PRO A 29 0.87 -11.52 -2.63
C PRO A 29 0.08 -11.83 -1.34
N ALA A 30 0.70 -11.70 -0.17
CA ALA A 30 0.04 -11.97 1.10
C ALA A 30 -1.15 -11.04 1.38
N MET A 31 -1.09 -9.80 0.91
CA MET A 31 -2.19 -8.85 1.04
C MET A 31 -3.33 -9.18 0.05
N ILE A 32 -2.99 -9.58 -1.16
CA ILE A 32 -3.96 -9.99 -2.18
C ILE A 32 -4.71 -11.25 -1.72
N GLU A 33 -4.00 -12.23 -1.14
CA GLU A 33 -4.61 -13.43 -0.56
C GLU A 33 -5.56 -13.09 0.59
N ALA A 34 -5.15 -12.21 1.51
CA ALA A 34 -6.01 -11.79 2.62
C ALA A 34 -7.28 -11.08 2.13
N LEU A 35 -7.18 -10.25 1.09
CA LEU A 35 -8.34 -9.62 0.45
C LEU A 35 -9.26 -10.65 -0.22
N ALA A 36 -8.70 -11.66 -0.86
CA ALA A 36 -9.46 -12.75 -1.49
C ALA A 36 -10.19 -13.61 -0.44
N GLU A 37 -9.50 -14.00 0.65
CA GLU A 37 -10.10 -14.72 1.78
C GLU A 37 -11.26 -13.93 2.41
N ALA A 38 -11.07 -12.64 2.66
CA ALA A 38 -12.09 -11.76 3.22
C ALA A 38 -13.33 -11.67 2.30
N ARG A 39 -13.09 -11.52 0.99
CA ARG A 39 -14.18 -11.50 0.02
C ARG A 39 -14.97 -12.81 0.00
N ALA A 40 -14.28 -13.95 0.06
CA ALA A 40 -14.90 -15.27 0.08
C ALA A 40 -15.72 -15.53 1.35
N SER A 41 -15.25 -15.02 2.49
CA SER A 41 -15.96 -15.15 3.79
C SER A 41 -17.04 -14.09 4.04
N GLY A 42 -17.19 -13.11 3.15
CA GLY A 42 -18.14 -12.01 3.34
C GLY A 42 -17.65 -10.97 4.37
N GLN A 43 -16.38 -11.01 4.77
CA GLN A 43 -15.81 -10.04 5.68
C GLN A 43 -15.69 -8.66 4.99
N ARG A 44 -16.10 -7.63 5.71
CA ARG A 44 -16.04 -6.26 5.19
C ARG A 44 -14.65 -5.65 5.41
N LEU A 45 -13.91 -5.50 4.32
CA LEU A 45 -12.64 -4.77 4.26
C LEU A 45 -12.74 -3.57 3.31
N PRO A 46 -11.78 -2.65 3.33
CA PRO A 46 -11.73 -1.56 2.37
C PRO A 46 -11.76 -2.07 0.91
N ARG A 47 -12.46 -1.37 0.05
CA ARG A 47 -12.59 -1.74 -1.36
C ARG A 47 -11.34 -1.35 -2.15
N VAL A 48 -10.81 -2.27 -2.93
CA VAL A 48 -9.64 -2.01 -3.79
C VAL A 48 -10.06 -1.22 -5.02
N ILE A 49 -9.34 -0.14 -5.29
CA ILE A 49 -9.37 0.64 -6.53
C ILE A 49 -8.00 0.51 -7.18
N THR A 50 -7.93 -0.23 -8.25
CA THR A 50 -6.68 -0.38 -9.02
C THR A 50 -6.37 0.89 -9.78
N CYS A 51 -5.20 1.45 -9.52
CA CYS A 51 -4.70 2.65 -10.18
C CYS A 51 -3.38 2.31 -10.88
N PRO A 52 -3.31 2.38 -12.21
CA PRO A 52 -2.10 1.98 -12.94
C PRO A 52 -0.95 3.00 -12.83
N ASN A 53 -1.14 4.04 -12.03
CA ASN A 53 -0.13 5.06 -11.74
C ASN A 53 -0.28 5.53 -10.29
N GLU A 54 0.81 5.58 -9.55
CA GLU A 54 0.82 5.85 -8.12
C GLU A 54 0.43 7.30 -7.80
N MET A 55 0.85 8.26 -8.63
CA MET A 55 0.44 9.66 -8.48
C MET A 55 -1.08 9.80 -8.61
N VAL A 56 -1.69 9.06 -9.52
CA VAL A 56 -3.15 9.01 -9.68
C VAL A 56 -3.79 8.37 -8.45
N ALA A 57 -3.23 7.29 -7.92
CA ALA A 57 -3.72 6.63 -6.71
C ALA A 57 -3.74 7.59 -5.52
N LEU A 58 -2.65 8.28 -5.28
CA LEU A 58 -2.54 9.23 -4.15
C LEU A 58 -3.44 10.45 -4.34
N THR A 59 -3.54 10.98 -5.55
CA THR A 59 -4.43 12.12 -5.85
C THR A 59 -5.91 11.74 -5.71
N ALA A 60 -6.29 10.53 -6.11
CA ALA A 60 -7.64 10.00 -5.92
C ALA A 60 -7.98 9.82 -4.44
N ALA A 61 -7.04 9.25 -3.66
CA ALA A 61 -7.17 9.12 -2.21
C ALA A 61 -7.31 10.49 -1.54
N GLN A 62 -6.52 11.47 -1.95
CA GLN A 62 -6.62 12.87 -1.49
C GLN A 62 -8.01 13.44 -1.75
N GLY A 63 -8.50 13.36 -2.98
CA GLY A 63 -9.81 13.88 -3.36
C GLY A 63 -10.93 13.22 -2.56
N HIS A 64 -10.89 11.90 -2.41
CA HIS A 64 -11.88 11.19 -1.61
C HIS A 64 -11.84 11.60 -0.14
N ALA A 65 -10.64 11.71 0.45
CA ALA A 65 -10.51 12.14 1.83
C ALA A 65 -11.03 13.58 2.06
N GLN A 66 -10.78 14.49 1.12
CA GLN A 66 -11.28 15.87 1.20
C GLN A 66 -12.82 15.94 1.16
N VAL A 67 -13.45 15.11 0.33
CA VAL A 67 -14.93 15.12 0.19
C VAL A 67 -15.61 14.37 1.33
N SER A 68 -15.05 13.22 1.74
CA SER A 68 -15.66 12.37 2.77
C SER A 68 -15.32 12.78 4.21
N GLY A 69 -14.25 13.56 4.40
CA GLY A 69 -13.69 13.86 5.71
C GLY A 69 -13.01 12.67 6.40
N ARG A 70 -12.78 11.56 5.69
CA ARG A 70 -12.21 10.32 6.24
C ARG A 70 -10.88 9.98 5.59
N ALA A 71 -9.94 9.52 6.41
CA ALA A 71 -8.64 9.05 5.92
C ALA A 71 -8.81 7.92 4.89
N GLN A 72 -7.95 7.91 3.90
CA GLN A 72 -7.88 6.85 2.89
C GLN A 72 -6.49 6.22 2.87
N ALA A 73 -6.33 5.08 2.19
CA ALA A 73 -5.05 4.40 2.09
C ALA A 73 -4.62 4.20 0.64
N VAL A 74 -3.32 4.33 0.43
CA VAL A 74 -2.64 4.07 -0.84
C VAL A 74 -1.60 2.99 -0.63
N ILE A 75 -1.57 2.01 -1.52
CA ILE A 75 -0.61 0.91 -1.47
C ILE A 75 0.17 0.90 -2.77
N VAL A 76 1.50 0.97 -2.66
CA VAL A 76 2.40 1.08 -3.80
C VAL A 76 3.53 0.06 -3.74
N HIS A 77 4.05 -0.28 -4.92
CA HIS A 77 5.07 -1.28 -5.11
C HIS A 77 6.47 -0.71 -4.85
N VAL A 78 7.11 -1.20 -3.82
CA VAL A 78 8.51 -0.93 -3.42
C VAL A 78 8.98 0.52 -3.65
N GLU A 79 10.28 0.74 -3.87
CA GLU A 79 10.86 2.05 -4.10
C GLU A 79 10.39 2.71 -5.40
N CYS A 80 10.15 1.94 -6.45
CA CYS A 80 9.72 2.51 -7.74
C CYS A 80 8.31 3.13 -7.65
N GLY A 81 7.38 2.48 -6.99
CA GLY A 81 6.06 3.05 -6.73
C GLY A 81 6.11 4.22 -5.75
N THR A 82 7.01 4.15 -4.76
CA THR A 82 7.21 5.24 -3.80
C THR A 82 7.73 6.51 -4.48
N GLN A 83 8.71 6.38 -5.36
CA GLN A 83 9.24 7.52 -6.13
C GLN A 83 8.18 8.17 -7.03
N SER A 84 7.29 7.36 -7.60
CA SER A 84 6.19 7.86 -8.44
C SER A 84 5.17 8.72 -7.69
N LEU A 85 5.17 8.71 -6.35
CA LEU A 85 4.27 9.52 -5.53
C LEU A 85 4.72 10.98 -5.33
N ALA A 86 5.98 11.30 -5.58
CA ALA A 86 6.64 12.52 -5.06
C ALA A 86 5.81 13.81 -5.23
N GLY A 87 5.31 14.09 -6.44
CA GLY A 87 4.49 15.28 -6.68
C GLY A 87 3.16 15.28 -5.95
N ALA A 88 2.52 14.13 -5.84
CA ALA A 88 1.25 14.00 -5.12
C ALA A 88 1.44 14.08 -3.60
N VAL A 89 2.53 13.56 -3.05
CA VAL A 89 2.88 13.69 -1.63
C VAL A 89 2.98 15.17 -1.24
N HIS A 90 3.62 15.99 -2.08
CA HIS A 90 3.69 17.42 -1.85
C HIS A 90 2.29 18.03 -1.68
N ASN A 91 1.36 17.72 -2.58
CA ASN A 91 0.00 18.26 -2.55
C ASN A 91 -0.80 17.80 -1.32
N VAL A 92 -0.73 16.50 -1.00
CA VAL A 92 -1.39 15.92 0.18
C VAL A 92 -0.88 16.56 1.47
N SER A 93 0.44 16.70 1.59
CA SER A 93 1.11 17.30 2.74
C SER A 93 0.72 18.78 2.90
N LYS A 94 0.80 19.57 1.83
CA LYS A 94 0.41 20.99 1.87
C LYS A 94 -1.09 21.19 2.13
N GLY A 95 -1.91 20.29 1.60
CA GLY A 95 -3.36 20.27 1.84
C GLY A 95 -3.74 19.75 3.23
N ARG A 96 -2.81 19.20 4.01
CA ARG A 96 -3.04 18.55 5.32
C ARG A 96 -4.16 17.51 5.26
N VAL A 97 -4.18 16.74 4.16
CA VAL A 97 -5.20 15.71 3.93
C VAL A 97 -4.74 14.38 4.54
N PRO A 98 -5.59 13.69 5.32
CA PRO A 98 -5.21 12.44 5.95
C PRO A 98 -5.22 11.29 4.94
N VAL A 99 -4.05 10.88 4.49
CA VAL A 99 -3.86 9.69 3.65
C VAL A 99 -2.73 8.85 4.22
N LEU A 100 -2.99 7.56 4.43
CA LEU A 100 -1.96 6.57 4.76
C LEU A 100 -1.30 6.09 3.47
N ILE A 101 0.01 6.12 3.41
CA ILE A 101 0.79 5.52 2.33
C ILE A 101 1.50 4.29 2.87
N PHE A 102 1.23 3.15 2.25
CA PHE A 102 1.93 1.90 2.51
C PHE A 102 2.78 1.55 1.29
N ALA A 103 4.09 1.62 1.45
CA ALA A 103 5.05 1.20 0.45
C ALA A 103 5.56 -0.19 0.83
N GLY A 104 5.46 -1.14 -0.10
CA GLY A 104 6.03 -2.46 0.07
C GLY A 104 7.55 -2.44 0.07
N ALA A 105 8.14 -3.55 0.47
CA ALA A 105 9.57 -3.76 0.37
C ALA A 105 9.84 -5.16 -0.16
N SER A 106 10.96 -5.33 -0.87
CA SER A 106 11.41 -6.66 -1.26
C SER A 106 11.65 -7.51 -0.01
N PRO A 107 11.22 -8.77 -0.01
CA PRO A 107 11.46 -9.64 1.13
C PRO A 107 12.96 -9.82 1.34
N PHE A 108 13.39 -9.63 2.57
CA PHE A 108 14.77 -9.85 2.99
C PHE A 108 14.79 -10.44 4.40
N THR A 109 15.88 -11.08 4.74
CA THR A 109 16.15 -11.58 6.08
C THR A 109 17.43 -10.98 6.63
N GLN A 110 17.48 -10.86 7.95
CA GLN A 110 18.60 -10.20 8.64
C GLN A 110 19.97 -10.80 8.29
N PHE A 111 20.02 -12.12 8.06
CA PHE A 111 21.25 -12.86 7.81
C PHE A 111 21.30 -13.54 6.42
N GLY A 112 20.39 -13.18 5.51
CA GLY A 112 20.36 -13.75 4.17
C GLY A 112 19.87 -15.20 4.09
N GLU A 113 19.01 -15.63 5.01
CA GLU A 113 18.47 -17.00 5.05
C GLU A 113 17.52 -17.29 3.89
N MET A 114 16.84 -16.27 3.35
CA MET A 114 16.01 -16.38 2.16
C MET A 114 16.85 -16.32 0.89
N LYS A 115 17.53 -17.41 0.59
CA LYS A 115 18.33 -17.53 -0.63
C LYS A 115 17.44 -17.79 -1.84
N GLY A 116 17.69 -17.07 -2.93
CA GLY A 116 17.05 -17.33 -4.22
C GLY A 116 15.64 -16.75 -4.35
N SER A 117 15.22 -15.88 -3.47
CA SER A 117 14.03 -15.08 -3.72
C SER A 117 14.31 -14.21 -4.94
N ARG A 118 13.47 -14.35 -5.96
CA ARG A 118 13.52 -13.52 -7.17
C ARG A 118 13.61 -12.02 -6.85
N ASN A 119 12.95 -11.60 -5.80
CA ASN A 119 12.82 -10.21 -5.41
C ASN A 119 14.08 -9.67 -4.71
N GLU A 120 14.84 -10.52 -4.00
CA GLU A 120 16.09 -10.09 -3.36
C GLU A 120 17.14 -9.60 -4.36
N PHE A 121 17.11 -10.11 -5.60
CA PHE A 121 18.09 -9.77 -6.62
C PHE A 121 17.63 -8.71 -7.61
N ILE A 122 16.32 -8.55 -7.78
CA ILE A 122 15.75 -7.67 -8.81
C ILE A 122 15.32 -6.33 -8.21
N GLN A 123 14.85 -6.35 -6.97
CA GLN A 123 14.33 -5.19 -6.27
C GLN A 123 15.10 -5.01 -4.96
N TRP A 124 16.40 -4.79 -5.10
CA TRP A 124 17.26 -4.54 -3.96
C TRP A 124 16.76 -3.29 -3.21
N ILE A 125 16.61 -3.40 -1.90
CA ILE A 125 16.34 -2.23 -1.08
C ILE A 125 17.57 -1.34 -1.14
N GLN A 126 17.47 -0.28 -1.87
CA GLN A 126 18.48 0.75 -1.84
C GLN A 126 18.31 1.51 -0.54
N ASP A 127 19.39 1.59 0.20
CA ASP A 127 19.47 2.41 1.40
C ASP A 127 19.50 3.88 0.97
N VAL A 128 18.33 4.43 0.71
CA VAL A 128 18.18 5.80 0.25
C VAL A 128 17.82 6.66 1.44
N HIS A 129 18.86 7.15 2.09
CA HIS A 129 18.72 7.95 3.30
C HIS A 129 18.06 9.31 3.08
N ASP A 130 18.05 9.81 1.84
CA ASP A 130 17.70 11.21 1.52
C ASP A 130 16.70 11.36 0.35
N GLN A 131 15.69 10.48 0.23
CA GLN A 131 14.60 10.66 -0.75
C GLN A 131 13.42 11.42 -0.22
#